data_dcabcb7627bdb42ea5b2b9740db90a32
#
_entry.id   dcabcb7627bdb42ea5b2b9740db90a32
#
_cell.length_a   1.000
_cell.length_b   1.000
_cell.length_c   1.000
_cell.angle_alpha   90.00
_cell.angle_beta   90.00
_cell.angle_gamma   90.00
#
_symmetry.space_group_name_H-M   'P 1'
#
loop_
_entity.id
_entity.type
_entity.pdbx_description
1 polymer ?
#
loop_
_entity_poly.entity_id
_entity_poly.type
_entity_poly.pdbx_seq_one_letter_code
_entity_poly.pdbx_strand_id
1 'polypeptide(L)'
;MGIEQIKKEALNQKETLSAIVADAIEQARLRVDEVEVSINKSTGINVSTRMGETENVEFNSDGALSITVYQNQRKGSASTNDLSSQAILQTVNMAIDIMQYTSPDPCSGLGDVSQMAFNPPDLDLFYPSDLNVDNAIEQAKQAELTALNHSKLINSDGGYFSSRYGVYVYGNSLGMLQGYCASSHSLSCSVIAQQAGQMESNYAYTSSRDYSQLKSADWVGVQAADRAISHLGAKQIATMQTPVLFSAEVAVGLIRHLVGAISGGAIYRKSSFLLDSVGKAIFPNWLTIYEDPFILKGVGSSPFDSEGTKTVKRNIVEQGVLQTYLLGNYSARKLGLTSTGHAGGIHNWFVSPSQANVSFDEMLKKLNKGVLVTSLMGQGVNSVTGDYSRGAAGFWVENGKIQYPVNEITIAGNLKDMYKNIVEIGNDIETRTSIQCGSILIDNMSIAGK
;
A
#
# COMPACT_ATOMS: atom_id res chain seq x y z
N MET A 1 -20.68 -18.38 12.08
CA MET A 1 -20.89 -17.39 13.16
C MET A 1 -21.50 -16.17 12.51
N GLY A 2 -22.59 -15.59 13.02
CA GLY A 2 -23.19 -14.43 12.36
C GLY A 2 -22.37 -13.14 12.58
N ILE A 3 -22.49 -12.17 11.67
CA ILE A 3 -21.72 -10.91 11.66
C ILE A 3 -21.75 -10.19 13.01
N GLU A 4 -22.92 -10.10 13.67
CA GLU A 4 -23.05 -9.42 14.97
C GLU A 4 -22.29 -10.14 16.09
N GLN A 5 -22.20 -11.47 16.04
CA GLN A 5 -21.38 -12.24 16.97
C GLN A 5 -19.89 -11.95 16.76
N ILE A 6 -19.43 -11.91 15.50
CA ILE A 6 -18.05 -11.58 15.16
C ILE A 6 -17.68 -10.16 15.62
N LYS A 7 -18.56 -9.18 15.41
CA LYS A 7 -18.38 -7.81 15.90
C LYS A 7 -18.22 -7.75 17.41
N LYS A 8 -19.11 -8.44 18.14
CA LYS A 8 -19.04 -8.50 19.60
C LYS A 8 -17.74 -9.13 20.10
N GLU A 9 -17.32 -10.23 19.47
CA GLU A 9 -16.05 -10.91 19.82
C GLU A 9 -14.83 -10.03 19.56
N ALA A 10 -14.79 -9.32 18.43
CA ALA A 10 -13.69 -8.40 18.11
C ALA A 10 -13.62 -7.21 19.09
N LEU A 11 -14.77 -6.68 19.52
CA LEU A 11 -14.81 -5.63 20.55
C LEU A 11 -14.34 -6.13 21.90
N ASN A 12 -14.80 -7.30 22.36
CA ASN A 12 -14.31 -7.93 23.59
C ASN A 12 -12.79 -8.21 23.52
N GLN A 13 -12.32 -8.66 22.34
CA GLN A 13 -10.89 -8.87 22.11
C GLN A 13 -10.10 -7.57 22.20
N LYS A 14 -10.62 -6.46 21.66
CA LYS A 14 -10.00 -5.13 21.78
C LYS A 14 -9.85 -4.72 23.23
N GLU A 15 -10.87 -4.92 24.06
CA GLU A 15 -10.81 -4.63 25.51
C GLU A 15 -9.76 -5.51 26.20
N THR A 16 -9.75 -6.82 25.92
CA THR A 16 -8.76 -7.75 26.48
C THR A 16 -7.33 -7.36 26.08
N LEU A 17 -7.09 -7.05 24.80
CA LEU A 17 -5.78 -6.64 24.32
C LEU A 17 -5.37 -5.29 24.89
N SER A 18 -6.30 -4.37 25.12
CA SER A 18 -6.03 -3.09 25.78
C SER A 18 -5.58 -3.29 27.22
N ALA A 19 -6.19 -4.22 27.96
CA ALA A 19 -5.77 -4.56 29.30
C ALA A 19 -4.35 -5.17 29.33
N ILE A 20 -4.04 -6.03 28.35
CA ILE A 20 -2.68 -6.61 28.21
C ILE A 20 -1.64 -5.53 27.92
N VAL A 21 -1.94 -4.59 27.02
CA VAL A 21 -1.06 -3.47 26.69
C VAL A 21 -0.81 -2.59 27.93
N ALA A 22 -1.87 -2.27 28.68
CA ALA A 22 -1.76 -1.48 29.92
C ALA A 22 -0.89 -2.19 30.96
N ASP A 23 -1.10 -3.48 31.19
CA ASP A 23 -0.29 -4.28 32.14
C ASP A 23 1.19 -4.33 31.72
N ALA A 24 1.48 -4.58 30.44
CA ALA A 24 2.85 -4.58 29.93
C ALA A 24 3.56 -3.22 30.12
N ILE A 25 2.83 -2.11 29.93
CA ILE A 25 3.35 -0.76 30.18
C ILE A 25 3.66 -0.58 31.67
N GLU A 26 2.74 -0.95 32.57
CA GLU A 26 2.96 -0.81 34.00
C GLU A 26 4.15 -1.66 34.51
N GLN A 27 4.30 -2.88 34.00
CA GLN A 27 5.44 -3.74 34.32
C GLN A 27 6.78 -3.13 33.87
N ALA A 28 6.81 -2.54 32.66
CA ALA A 28 8.03 -1.92 32.12
C ALA A 28 8.38 -0.61 32.84
N ARG A 29 7.39 0.24 33.17
CA ARG A 29 7.57 1.55 33.86
C ARG A 29 8.21 1.46 35.22
N LEU A 30 8.19 0.31 35.86
CA LEU A 30 8.91 0.11 37.15
C LEU A 30 10.43 0.17 36.97
N ARG A 31 10.94 0.09 35.73
CA ARG A 31 12.37 -0.13 35.46
C ARG A 31 12.93 0.78 34.35
N VAL A 32 12.10 1.46 33.60
CA VAL A 32 12.51 2.33 32.48
C VAL A 32 11.74 3.64 32.49
N ASP A 33 12.29 4.68 31.84
CA ASP A 33 11.70 6.01 31.82
C ASP A 33 10.48 6.07 30.85
N GLU A 34 10.61 5.45 29.67
CA GLU A 34 9.56 5.46 28.66
C GLU A 34 9.37 4.07 28.05
N VAL A 35 8.14 3.75 27.72
CA VAL A 35 7.76 2.50 27.08
C VAL A 35 6.58 2.71 26.12
N GLU A 36 6.61 2.00 25.01
CA GLU A 36 5.47 1.83 24.11
C GLU A 36 5.24 0.34 23.86
N VAL A 37 3.98 -0.02 23.74
CA VAL A 37 3.51 -1.39 23.49
C VAL A 37 2.45 -1.35 22.41
N SER A 38 2.55 -2.26 21.46
CA SER A 38 1.51 -2.47 20.46
C SER A 38 1.16 -3.95 20.32
N ILE A 39 -0.09 -4.23 20.07
CA ILE A 39 -0.58 -5.56 19.69
C ILE A 39 -1.35 -5.45 18.39
N ASN A 40 -1.03 -6.32 17.45
CA ASN A 40 -1.84 -6.57 16.26
C ASN A 40 -2.28 -8.04 16.31
N LYS A 41 -3.58 -8.28 16.26
CA LYS A 41 -4.14 -9.63 16.15
C LYS A 41 -5.11 -9.70 15.00
N SER A 42 -4.92 -10.64 14.09
CA SER A 42 -5.77 -10.85 12.93
C SER A 42 -6.32 -12.26 12.86
N THR A 43 -7.52 -12.39 12.35
CA THR A 43 -8.21 -13.66 12.09
C THR A 43 -8.77 -13.60 10.68
N GLY A 44 -8.64 -14.69 9.93
CA GLY A 44 -9.12 -14.71 8.56
C GLY A 44 -9.09 -16.09 7.91
N ILE A 45 -9.59 -16.12 6.69
CA ILE A 45 -9.54 -17.25 5.79
C ILE A 45 -8.88 -16.84 4.47
N ASN A 46 -8.01 -17.68 3.97
CA ASN A 46 -7.46 -17.60 2.62
C ASN A 46 -7.80 -18.89 1.88
N VAL A 47 -8.24 -18.74 0.64
CA VAL A 47 -8.53 -19.87 -0.25
C VAL A 47 -7.82 -19.63 -1.56
N SER A 48 -7.16 -20.66 -2.08
CA SER A 48 -6.71 -20.71 -3.47
C SER A 48 -7.35 -21.89 -4.22
N THR A 49 -7.63 -21.66 -5.49
CA THR A 49 -8.13 -22.68 -6.41
C THR A 49 -7.22 -22.71 -7.64
N ARG A 50 -7.14 -23.87 -8.30
CA ARG A 50 -6.44 -24.01 -9.55
C ARG A 50 -7.15 -25.00 -10.46
N MET A 51 -7.39 -24.58 -11.70
CA MET A 51 -8.11 -25.38 -12.70
C MET A 51 -9.47 -25.89 -12.21
N GLY A 52 -10.20 -25.05 -11.45
CA GLY A 52 -11.50 -25.37 -10.88
C GLY A 52 -11.46 -26.27 -9.64
N GLU A 53 -10.29 -26.69 -9.18
CA GLU A 53 -10.14 -27.49 -7.96
C GLU A 53 -9.61 -26.60 -6.81
N THR A 54 -9.98 -26.96 -5.58
CA THR A 54 -9.45 -26.28 -4.38
C THR A 54 -8.01 -26.74 -4.16
N GLU A 55 -7.08 -25.78 -4.14
CA GLU A 55 -5.66 -26.05 -3.93
C GLU A 55 -5.27 -25.90 -2.46
N ASN A 56 -5.74 -24.81 -1.81
CA ASN A 56 -5.41 -24.54 -0.42
C ASN A 56 -6.56 -23.84 0.30
N VAL A 57 -6.71 -24.13 1.59
CA VAL A 57 -7.58 -23.43 2.54
C VAL A 57 -6.81 -23.21 3.83
N GLU A 58 -6.62 -21.95 4.19
CA GLU A 58 -5.90 -21.57 5.40
C GLU A 58 -6.79 -20.76 6.31
N PHE A 59 -6.82 -21.16 7.59
CA PHE A 59 -7.36 -20.33 8.67
C PHE A 59 -6.20 -19.70 9.42
N ASN A 60 -6.14 -18.38 9.40
CA ASN A 60 -5.10 -17.62 10.08
C ASN A 60 -5.65 -17.03 11.37
N SER A 61 -4.92 -17.20 12.45
CA SER A 61 -5.15 -16.51 13.72
C SER A 61 -3.80 -16.07 14.26
N ASP A 62 -3.29 -14.98 13.71
CA ASP A 62 -1.96 -14.47 13.98
C ASP A 62 -2.05 -13.28 14.94
N GLY A 63 -1.06 -13.14 15.79
CA GLY A 63 -0.94 -12.00 16.68
C GLY A 63 0.48 -11.80 17.15
N ALA A 64 0.86 -10.55 17.32
CA ALA A 64 2.16 -10.19 17.87
C ALA A 64 2.01 -9.00 18.82
N LEU A 65 2.63 -9.12 19.98
CA LEU A 65 2.87 -8.03 20.90
C LEU A 65 4.32 -7.55 20.69
N SER A 66 4.49 -6.25 20.51
CA SER A 66 5.79 -5.60 20.43
C SER A 66 5.94 -4.61 21.57
N ILE A 67 7.08 -4.66 22.26
CA ILE A 67 7.45 -3.77 23.35
C ILE A 67 8.70 -3.02 22.96
N THR A 68 8.69 -1.72 23.11
CA THR A 68 9.88 -0.88 22.98
C THR A 68 10.05 -0.05 24.23
N VAL A 69 11.25 -0.07 24.79
CA VAL A 69 11.61 0.64 26.01
C VAL A 69 12.73 1.63 25.76
N TYR A 70 12.73 2.72 26.52
CA TYR A 70 13.72 3.78 26.41
C TYR A 70 14.19 4.20 27.77
N GLN A 71 15.51 4.37 27.96
CA GLN A 71 16.15 4.94 29.14
C GLN A 71 17.53 5.47 28.79
N ASN A 72 17.88 6.63 29.30
CA ASN A 72 19.19 7.26 29.06
C ASN A 72 19.54 7.35 27.56
N GLN A 73 18.57 7.73 26.72
CA GLN A 73 18.72 7.82 25.25
C GLN A 73 18.99 6.48 24.55
N ARG A 74 18.83 5.37 25.23
CA ARG A 74 18.98 4.01 24.68
C ARG A 74 17.60 3.43 24.38
N LYS A 75 17.55 2.57 23.36
CA LYS A 75 16.33 1.90 22.93
C LYS A 75 16.54 0.39 22.93
N GLY A 76 15.57 -0.36 23.44
CA GLY A 76 15.48 -1.80 23.27
C GLY A 76 14.09 -2.21 22.82
N SER A 77 14.01 -3.19 21.95
CA SER A 77 12.73 -3.69 21.44
C SER A 77 12.72 -5.22 21.41
N ALA A 78 11.60 -5.80 21.80
CA ALA A 78 11.37 -7.24 21.72
C ALA A 78 9.90 -7.51 21.36
N SER A 79 9.61 -8.69 20.83
CA SER A 79 8.25 -9.09 20.44
C SER A 79 7.98 -10.55 20.78
N THR A 80 6.70 -10.88 20.96
CA THR A 80 6.21 -12.24 21.19
C THR A 80 4.85 -12.42 20.54
N ASN A 81 4.54 -13.64 20.13
CA ASN A 81 3.21 -14.06 19.76
C ASN A 81 2.44 -14.78 20.89
N ASP A 82 3.11 -15.10 22.00
CA ASP A 82 2.49 -15.64 23.19
C ASP A 82 2.04 -14.49 24.11
N LEU A 83 0.73 -14.36 24.30
CA LEU A 83 0.11 -13.31 25.12
C LEU A 83 -0.11 -13.73 26.59
N SER A 84 0.50 -14.83 27.06
CA SER A 84 0.49 -15.18 28.47
C SER A 84 1.26 -14.15 29.29
N SER A 85 0.84 -13.91 30.54
CA SER A 85 1.50 -12.94 31.42
C SER A 85 2.99 -13.25 31.63
N GLN A 86 3.37 -14.54 31.63
CA GLN A 86 4.76 -14.95 31.75
C GLN A 86 5.58 -14.57 30.51
N ALA A 87 5.06 -14.82 29.29
CA ALA A 87 5.75 -14.48 28.04
C ALA A 87 5.87 -12.96 27.87
N ILE A 88 4.85 -12.20 28.27
CA ILE A 88 4.87 -10.73 28.26
C ILE A 88 5.97 -10.20 29.18
N LEU A 89 6.04 -10.71 30.42
CA LEU A 89 7.09 -10.31 31.36
C LEU A 89 8.51 -10.66 30.86
N GLN A 90 8.67 -11.84 30.24
CA GLN A 90 9.93 -12.22 29.60
C GLN A 90 10.28 -11.27 28.43
N THR A 91 9.30 -10.86 27.64
CA THR A 91 9.50 -9.92 26.53
C THR A 91 9.87 -8.52 27.04
N VAL A 92 9.25 -8.04 28.13
CA VAL A 92 9.66 -6.81 28.83
C VAL A 92 11.11 -6.89 29.23
N ASN A 93 11.49 -7.99 29.93
CA ASN A 93 12.88 -8.19 30.38
C ASN A 93 13.85 -8.21 29.19
N MET A 94 13.52 -8.91 28.12
CA MET A 94 14.35 -8.97 26.92
C MET A 94 14.53 -7.59 26.27
N ALA A 95 13.47 -6.79 26.17
CA ALA A 95 13.56 -5.43 25.64
C ALA A 95 14.49 -4.55 26.51
N ILE A 96 14.40 -4.67 27.84
CA ILE A 96 15.26 -3.95 28.78
C ILE A 96 16.72 -4.40 28.65
N ASP A 97 16.96 -5.71 28.58
CA ASP A 97 18.31 -6.25 28.41
C ASP A 97 18.94 -5.78 27.10
N ILE A 98 18.21 -5.84 26.00
CA ILE A 98 18.67 -5.31 24.69
C ILE A 98 19.03 -3.82 24.81
N MET A 99 18.19 -3.02 25.46
CA MET A 99 18.41 -1.59 25.64
C MET A 99 19.74 -1.29 26.34
N GLN A 100 20.15 -2.10 27.35
CA GLN A 100 21.39 -1.89 28.07
C GLN A 100 22.65 -1.97 27.20
N TYR A 101 22.59 -2.75 26.11
CA TYR A 101 23.69 -2.95 25.18
C TYR A 101 23.65 -2.05 23.93
N THR A 102 22.58 -1.26 23.74
CA THR A 102 22.51 -0.30 22.63
C THR A 102 23.28 0.98 22.94
N SER A 103 23.80 1.63 21.92
CA SER A 103 24.43 2.94 22.08
C SER A 103 23.39 4.02 22.34
N PRO A 104 23.69 5.03 23.18
CA PRO A 104 22.82 6.17 23.35
C PRO A 104 22.62 6.94 22.04
N ASP A 105 21.40 7.30 21.76
CA ASP A 105 21.01 8.16 20.64
C ASP A 105 20.02 9.22 21.12
N PRO A 106 20.39 10.52 21.11
CA PRO A 106 19.54 11.59 21.62
C PRO A 106 18.20 11.75 20.87
N CYS A 107 18.06 11.09 19.72
CA CYS A 107 16.81 11.07 18.98
C CYS A 107 15.88 9.92 19.38
N SER A 108 16.35 8.96 20.22
CA SER A 108 15.52 7.88 20.73
C SER A 108 14.56 8.37 21.82
N GLY A 109 13.35 7.80 21.88
CA GLY A 109 12.32 8.11 22.88
C GLY A 109 10.93 8.25 22.26
N LEU A 110 9.91 8.33 23.10
CA LEU A 110 8.52 8.57 22.70
C LEU A 110 8.35 9.95 22.03
N GLY A 111 7.28 10.13 21.27
CA GLY A 111 6.91 11.41 20.69
C GLY A 111 6.47 12.45 21.71
N ASP A 112 6.23 13.68 21.25
CA ASP A 112 5.68 14.74 22.08
C ASP A 112 4.24 14.40 22.50
N VAL A 113 3.93 14.52 23.79
CA VAL A 113 2.61 14.27 24.36
C VAL A 113 1.51 15.13 23.68
N SER A 114 1.83 16.35 23.29
CA SER A 114 0.88 17.26 22.60
C SER A 114 0.45 16.75 21.22
N GLN A 115 1.25 15.88 20.61
CA GLN A 115 0.99 15.27 19.31
C GLN A 115 0.29 13.89 19.41
N MET A 116 0.12 13.34 20.62
CA MET A 116 -0.52 12.04 20.80
C MET A 116 -2.02 12.09 20.50
N ALA A 117 -2.52 11.05 19.84
CA ALA A 117 -3.93 10.89 19.46
C ALA A 117 -4.75 10.29 20.62
N PHE A 118 -4.91 11.03 21.72
CA PHE A 118 -5.69 10.55 22.90
C PHE A 118 -7.17 10.30 22.58
N ASN A 119 -7.75 11.00 21.63
CA ASN A 119 -9.15 10.86 21.22
C ASN A 119 -9.24 10.75 19.70
N PRO A 120 -8.78 9.63 19.12
CA PRO A 120 -8.83 9.45 17.67
C PRO A 120 -10.27 9.28 17.18
N PRO A 121 -10.59 9.72 15.95
CA PRO A 121 -11.93 9.52 15.39
C PRO A 121 -12.18 8.04 15.06
N ASP A 122 -13.46 7.62 15.11
CA ASP A 122 -13.90 6.38 14.50
C ASP A 122 -13.96 6.58 12.97
N LEU A 123 -13.30 5.71 12.24
CA LEU A 123 -13.18 5.78 10.78
C LEU A 123 -14.01 4.72 10.05
N ASP A 124 -14.86 4.01 10.79
CA ASP A 124 -15.75 2.99 10.23
C ASP A 124 -14.97 1.93 9.41
N LEU A 125 -13.92 1.35 10.01
CA LEU A 125 -12.99 0.45 9.31
C LEU A 125 -13.36 -1.03 9.41
N PHE A 126 -14.44 -1.39 10.15
CA PHE A 126 -14.70 -2.75 10.56
C PHE A 126 -16.00 -3.33 9.98
N TYR A 127 -15.85 -4.13 8.94
CA TYR A 127 -16.90 -4.83 8.20
C TYR A 127 -16.56 -6.32 8.09
N PRO A 128 -16.58 -7.10 9.20
CA PRO A 128 -16.29 -8.52 9.14
C PRO A 128 -17.34 -9.25 8.30
N SER A 129 -16.94 -10.32 7.65
CA SER A 129 -17.82 -11.21 6.90
C SER A 129 -18.05 -12.49 7.69
N ASP A 130 -19.25 -13.05 7.59
CA ASP A 130 -19.60 -14.37 8.11
C ASP A 130 -19.48 -15.49 7.06
N LEU A 131 -18.74 -15.22 5.99
CA LEU A 131 -18.48 -16.21 4.94
C LEU A 131 -17.88 -17.48 5.52
N ASN A 132 -18.48 -18.61 5.16
CA ASN A 132 -17.93 -19.92 5.44
C ASN A 132 -16.89 -20.31 4.38
N VAL A 133 -16.19 -21.42 4.61
CA VAL A 133 -15.16 -21.97 3.70
C VAL A 133 -15.74 -22.24 2.31
N ASP A 134 -16.95 -22.85 2.25
CA ASP A 134 -17.55 -23.23 0.98
C ASP A 134 -17.86 -22.02 0.10
N ASN A 135 -18.39 -20.94 0.69
CA ASN A 135 -18.62 -19.68 -0.03
C ASN A 135 -17.30 -19.05 -0.50
N ALA A 136 -16.23 -19.08 0.31
CA ALA A 136 -14.93 -18.57 -0.07
C ALA A 136 -14.32 -19.36 -1.26
N ILE A 137 -14.44 -20.69 -1.21
CA ILE A 137 -14.05 -21.59 -2.31
C ILE A 137 -14.86 -21.28 -3.57
N GLU A 138 -16.16 -21.12 -3.44
CA GLU A 138 -17.06 -20.82 -4.55
C GLU A 138 -16.67 -19.49 -5.24
N GLN A 139 -16.38 -18.44 -4.47
CA GLN A 139 -15.94 -17.14 -5.03
C GLN A 139 -14.63 -17.28 -5.82
N ALA A 140 -13.63 -17.99 -5.29
CA ALA A 140 -12.36 -18.20 -5.98
C ALA A 140 -12.54 -19.05 -7.25
N LYS A 141 -13.29 -20.16 -7.16
CA LYS A 141 -13.61 -21.03 -8.31
C LYS A 141 -14.39 -20.29 -9.40
N GLN A 142 -15.41 -19.53 -9.01
CA GLN A 142 -16.24 -18.81 -9.98
C GLN A 142 -15.42 -17.81 -10.78
N ALA A 143 -14.52 -17.06 -10.14
CA ALA A 143 -13.65 -16.13 -10.83
C ALA A 143 -12.76 -16.84 -11.85
N GLU A 144 -12.15 -17.94 -11.47
CA GLU A 144 -11.28 -18.74 -12.33
C GLU A 144 -12.04 -19.41 -13.48
N LEU A 145 -13.17 -20.08 -13.21
CA LEU A 145 -13.97 -20.76 -14.22
C LEU A 145 -14.56 -19.78 -15.23
N THR A 146 -14.98 -18.59 -14.78
CA THR A 146 -15.45 -17.53 -15.68
C THR A 146 -14.34 -17.11 -16.65
N ALA A 147 -13.12 -16.95 -16.18
CA ALA A 147 -12.00 -16.64 -17.05
C ALA A 147 -11.73 -17.79 -18.04
N LEU A 148 -11.65 -19.02 -17.56
CA LEU A 148 -11.33 -20.22 -18.36
C LEU A 148 -12.40 -20.57 -19.41
N ASN A 149 -13.60 -20.00 -19.35
CA ASN A 149 -14.62 -20.16 -20.41
C ASN A 149 -14.19 -19.59 -21.76
N HIS A 150 -13.15 -18.76 -21.82
CA HIS A 150 -12.66 -18.22 -23.09
C HIS A 150 -11.66 -19.19 -23.75
N SER A 151 -11.89 -19.53 -25.03
CA SER A 151 -11.15 -20.55 -25.80
C SER A 151 -9.63 -20.33 -25.94
N LYS A 152 -9.15 -19.10 -25.74
CA LYS A 152 -7.70 -18.77 -25.76
C LYS A 152 -7.01 -18.94 -24.41
N LEU A 153 -7.77 -19.19 -23.33
CA LEU A 153 -7.21 -19.43 -22.01
C LEU A 153 -6.99 -20.93 -21.83
N ILE A 154 -5.73 -21.30 -21.66
CA ILE A 154 -5.32 -22.69 -21.61
C ILE A 154 -4.91 -23.16 -20.22
N ASN A 155 -4.65 -22.21 -19.31
CA ASN A 155 -4.18 -22.51 -17.98
C ASN A 155 -4.54 -21.37 -17.01
N SER A 156 -4.41 -21.64 -15.73
CA SER A 156 -4.66 -20.71 -14.66
C SER A 156 -3.58 -20.86 -13.58
N ASP A 157 -3.15 -19.74 -13.02
CA ASP A 157 -2.41 -19.71 -11.75
C ASP A 157 -3.36 -19.71 -10.55
N GLY A 158 -4.66 -19.59 -10.80
CA GLY A 158 -5.73 -19.79 -9.84
C GLY A 158 -6.59 -18.58 -9.56
N GLY A 159 -7.69 -18.88 -8.87
CA GLY A 159 -8.50 -17.90 -8.14
C GLY A 159 -8.02 -17.83 -6.69
N TYR A 160 -7.96 -16.64 -6.12
CA TYR A 160 -7.57 -16.42 -4.73
C TYR A 160 -8.59 -15.53 -4.03
N PHE A 161 -9.12 -16.01 -2.89
CA PHE A 161 -10.02 -15.25 -2.03
C PHE A 161 -9.42 -15.11 -0.63
N SER A 162 -9.48 -13.89 -0.07
CA SER A 162 -9.08 -13.62 1.30
C SER A 162 -10.14 -12.77 2.00
N SER A 163 -10.48 -13.17 3.21
CA SER A 163 -11.34 -12.40 4.10
C SER A 163 -10.75 -12.42 5.50
N ARG A 164 -10.41 -11.25 6.02
CA ARG A 164 -9.79 -11.13 7.33
C ARG A 164 -10.28 -9.90 8.08
N TYR A 165 -10.22 -9.97 9.39
CA TYR A 165 -10.35 -8.82 10.27
C TYR A 165 -9.27 -8.87 11.36
N GLY A 166 -9.00 -7.72 11.94
CA GLY A 166 -8.00 -7.62 12.99
C GLY A 166 -8.32 -6.54 13.99
N VAL A 167 -7.65 -6.65 15.13
CA VAL A 167 -7.67 -5.69 16.23
C VAL A 167 -6.25 -5.17 16.40
N TYR A 168 -6.10 -3.88 16.37
CA TYR A 168 -4.85 -3.18 16.68
C TYR A 168 -5.04 -2.37 17.96
N VAL A 169 -4.08 -2.49 18.89
CA VAL A 169 -4.01 -1.69 20.11
C VAL A 169 -2.61 -1.13 20.25
N TYR A 170 -2.51 0.14 20.59
CA TYR A 170 -1.27 0.84 20.91
C TYR A 170 -1.44 1.55 22.23
N GLY A 171 -0.39 1.50 23.05
CA GLY A 171 -0.30 2.28 24.28
C GLY A 171 1.13 2.68 24.61
N ASN A 172 1.29 3.72 25.42
CA ASN A 172 2.60 4.20 25.88
C ASN A 172 2.56 4.78 27.29
N SER A 173 3.75 5.00 27.86
CA SER A 173 3.90 5.55 29.21
C SER A 173 3.49 7.01 29.37
N LEU A 174 3.16 7.71 28.29
CA LEU A 174 2.60 9.07 28.33
C LEU A 174 1.08 9.07 28.56
N GLY A 175 0.46 7.89 28.73
CA GLY A 175 -0.95 7.72 29.03
C GLY A 175 -1.84 7.50 27.80
N MET A 176 -1.28 7.34 26.62
CA MET A 176 -2.04 6.93 25.44
C MET A 176 -2.35 5.44 25.51
N LEU A 177 -3.61 5.06 25.31
CA LEU A 177 -4.06 3.69 25.12
C LEU A 177 -5.26 3.72 24.19
N GLN A 178 -5.05 3.35 22.94
CA GLN A 178 -6.06 3.41 21.90
C GLN A 178 -5.99 2.17 21.00
N GLY A 179 -7.13 1.77 20.46
CA GLY A 179 -7.20 0.64 19.55
C GLY A 179 -8.42 0.69 18.64
N TYR A 180 -8.33 0.03 17.52
CA TYR A 180 -9.42 -0.08 16.55
C TYR A 180 -9.48 -1.48 15.94
N CYS A 181 -10.66 -1.82 15.42
CA CYS A 181 -10.87 -3.00 14.59
C CYS A 181 -10.87 -2.60 13.11
N ALA A 182 -10.39 -3.48 12.26
CA ALA A 182 -10.43 -3.26 10.82
C ALA A 182 -10.62 -4.58 10.08
N SER A 183 -11.23 -4.53 8.90
CA SER A 183 -11.42 -5.67 8.01
C SER A 183 -10.81 -5.42 6.63
N SER A 184 -10.58 -6.50 5.91
CA SER A 184 -10.09 -6.47 4.52
C SER A 184 -10.53 -7.73 3.81
N HIS A 185 -11.10 -7.57 2.62
CA HIS A 185 -11.53 -8.64 1.75
C HIS A 185 -10.94 -8.44 0.37
N SER A 186 -10.57 -9.52 -0.30
CA SER A 186 -10.05 -9.46 -1.67
C SER A 186 -10.40 -10.72 -2.44
N LEU A 187 -10.57 -10.55 -3.73
CA LEU A 187 -10.72 -11.64 -4.70
C LEU A 187 -9.84 -11.31 -5.89
N SER A 188 -9.06 -12.28 -6.36
CA SER A 188 -8.22 -12.15 -7.54
C SER A 188 -8.26 -13.41 -8.38
N CYS A 189 -7.94 -13.28 -9.65
CA CYS A 189 -7.78 -14.38 -10.58
C CYS A 189 -6.61 -14.08 -11.50
N SER A 190 -5.74 -15.08 -11.71
CA SER A 190 -4.59 -15.02 -12.62
C SER A 190 -4.67 -16.14 -13.63
N VAL A 191 -4.57 -15.82 -14.91
CA VAL A 191 -4.77 -16.74 -16.02
C VAL A 191 -3.70 -16.61 -17.10
N ILE A 192 -3.53 -17.66 -17.88
CA ILE A 192 -2.56 -17.74 -18.96
C ILE A 192 -3.30 -17.94 -20.28
N ALA A 193 -3.19 -16.95 -21.17
CA ALA A 193 -3.67 -17.04 -22.54
C ALA A 193 -2.59 -17.59 -23.47
N GLN A 194 -2.99 -18.34 -24.50
CA GLN A 194 -2.08 -18.86 -25.54
C GLN A 194 -2.65 -18.67 -26.93
N GLN A 195 -1.79 -18.25 -27.86
CA GLN A 195 -2.10 -18.23 -29.29
C GLN A 195 -0.81 -18.38 -30.10
N ALA A 196 -0.80 -19.29 -31.07
CA ALA A 196 0.33 -19.52 -32.00
C ALA A 196 1.69 -19.76 -31.29
N GLY A 197 1.68 -20.45 -30.13
CA GLY A 197 2.87 -20.75 -29.35
C GLY A 197 3.33 -19.65 -28.39
N GLN A 198 2.73 -18.48 -28.44
CA GLN A 198 2.98 -17.41 -27.46
C GLN A 198 2.04 -17.56 -26.28
N MET A 199 2.54 -17.31 -25.08
CA MET A 199 1.79 -17.32 -23.82
C MET A 199 1.89 -15.98 -23.15
N GLU A 200 0.78 -15.48 -22.64
CA GLU A 200 0.71 -14.23 -21.86
C GLU A 200 -0.09 -14.46 -20.58
N SER A 201 0.49 -14.11 -19.45
CA SER A 201 -0.17 -14.17 -18.15
C SER A 201 -0.65 -12.78 -17.74
N ASN A 202 -1.86 -12.73 -17.19
CA ASN A 202 -2.35 -11.50 -16.59
C ASN A 202 -3.37 -11.84 -15.49
N TYR A 203 -3.71 -10.83 -14.69
CA TYR A 203 -4.60 -10.96 -13.54
C TYR A 203 -5.55 -9.80 -13.42
N ALA A 204 -6.61 -10.02 -12.63
CA ALA A 204 -7.46 -8.96 -12.12
C ALA A 204 -7.79 -9.20 -10.66
N TYR A 205 -8.14 -8.14 -9.94
CA TYR A 205 -8.51 -8.24 -8.53
C TYR A 205 -9.53 -7.17 -8.14
N THR A 206 -10.17 -7.43 -7.01
CA THR A 206 -10.98 -6.46 -6.27
C THR A 206 -10.63 -6.54 -4.80
N SER A 207 -10.66 -5.42 -4.09
CA SER A 207 -10.42 -5.38 -2.65
C SER A 207 -11.24 -4.29 -1.99
N SER A 208 -11.71 -4.54 -0.76
CA SER A 208 -12.45 -3.57 0.05
C SER A 208 -12.39 -3.95 1.53
N ARG A 209 -12.68 -2.99 2.42
CA ARG A 209 -12.95 -3.28 3.84
C ARG A 209 -14.31 -3.92 4.05
N ASP A 210 -15.26 -3.65 3.19
CA ASP A 210 -16.63 -4.17 3.22
C ASP A 210 -16.79 -5.18 2.08
N TYR A 211 -17.04 -6.45 2.42
CA TYR A 211 -17.21 -7.53 1.46
C TYR A 211 -18.28 -7.20 0.39
N SER A 212 -19.36 -6.51 0.77
CA SER A 212 -20.44 -6.15 -0.15
C SER A 212 -20.03 -5.18 -1.26
N GLN A 213 -18.85 -4.54 -1.12
CA GLN A 213 -18.30 -3.60 -2.09
C GLN A 213 -17.30 -4.25 -3.07
N LEU A 214 -17.01 -5.54 -2.89
CA LEU A 214 -16.20 -6.26 -3.87
C LEU A 214 -16.94 -6.35 -5.20
N LYS A 215 -16.21 -6.29 -6.30
CA LYS A 215 -16.73 -6.68 -7.62
C LYS A 215 -17.02 -8.18 -7.60
N SER A 216 -17.99 -8.60 -8.42
CA SER A 216 -18.35 -10.02 -8.53
C SER A 216 -17.18 -10.89 -9.02
N ALA A 217 -17.24 -12.18 -8.70
CA ALA A 217 -16.29 -13.17 -9.19
C ALA A 217 -16.25 -13.20 -10.72
N ASP A 218 -17.40 -13.10 -11.37
CA ASP A 218 -17.50 -13.03 -12.83
C ASP A 218 -16.77 -11.81 -13.40
N TRP A 219 -16.94 -10.64 -12.77
CA TRP A 219 -16.22 -9.45 -13.19
C TRP A 219 -14.70 -9.65 -13.11
N VAL A 220 -14.20 -10.22 -12.02
CA VAL A 220 -12.76 -10.48 -11.83
C VAL A 220 -12.26 -11.46 -12.90
N GLY A 221 -13.00 -12.55 -13.15
CA GLY A 221 -12.67 -13.54 -14.16
C GLY A 221 -12.62 -12.96 -15.57
N VAL A 222 -13.66 -12.20 -15.97
CA VAL A 222 -13.70 -11.53 -17.29
C VAL A 222 -12.53 -10.57 -17.44
N GLN A 223 -12.26 -9.72 -16.42
CA GLN A 223 -11.16 -8.76 -16.52
C GLN A 223 -9.79 -9.45 -16.63
N ALA A 224 -9.57 -10.55 -15.90
CA ALA A 224 -8.33 -11.31 -16.00
C ALA A 224 -8.15 -11.91 -17.42
N ALA A 225 -9.22 -12.49 -17.96
CA ALA A 225 -9.25 -13.05 -19.30
C ALA A 225 -8.96 -11.99 -20.38
N ASP A 226 -9.70 -10.89 -20.35
CA ASP A 226 -9.56 -9.81 -21.34
C ASP A 226 -8.13 -9.23 -21.33
N ARG A 227 -7.55 -9.04 -20.15
CA ARG A 227 -6.19 -8.56 -19.99
C ARG A 227 -5.17 -9.55 -20.57
N ALA A 228 -5.26 -10.84 -20.26
CA ALA A 228 -4.33 -11.85 -20.77
C ALA A 228 -4.45 -11.96 -22.31
N ILE A 229 -5.66 -11.98 -22.84
CA ILE A 229 -5.92 -12.11 -24.27
C ILE A 229 -5.45 -10.87 -25.05
N SER A 230 -5.64 -9.68 -24.49
CA SER A 230 -5.26 -8.42 -25.16
C SER A 230 -3.75 -8.29 -25.38
N HIS A 231 -2.92 -9.01 -24.61
CA HIS A 231 -1.47 -9.03 -24.75
C HIS A 231 -0.95 -10.11 -25.73
N LEU A 232 -1.81 -11.00 -26.22
CA LEU A 232 -1.41 -12.00 -27.20
C LEU A 232 -0.96 -11.37 -28.51
N GLY A 233 0.13 -11.90 -29.09
CA GLY A 233 0.72 -11.34 -30.30
C GLY A 233 1.58 -10.10 -30.05
N ALA A 234 2.03 -9.90 -28.83
CA ALA A 234 2.90 -8.79 -28.48
C ALA A 234 4.18 -8.77 -29.31
N LYS A 235 4.61 -7.55 -29.65
CA LYS A 235 5.79 -7.29 -30.48
C LYS A 235 6.79 -6.43 -29.73
N GLN A 236 8.06 -6.64 -30.02
CA GLN A 236 9.10 -5.68 -29.66
C GLN A 236 9.03 -4.48 -30.61
N ILE A 237 9.32 -3.28 -30.07
CA ILE A 237 9.43 -2.05 -30.85
C ILE A 237 10.88 -1.57 -30.88
N ALA A 238 11.20 -0.69 -31.83
CA ALA A 238 12.55 -0.13 -31.95
C ALA A 238 12.90 0.74 -30.74
N THR A 239 14.21 0.84 -30.44
CA THR A 239 14.73 1.78 -29.46
C THR A 239 14.45 3.22 -29.91
N MET A 240 13.80 4.02 -29.05
CA MET A 240 13.39 5.39 -29.37
C MET A 240 13.14 6.23 -28.12
N GLN A 241 12.95 7.51 -28.32
CA GLN A 241 12.32 8.39 -27.34
C GLN A 241 10.89 8.70 -27.78
N THR A 242 9.94 8.60 -26.85
CA THR A 242 8.52 8.78 -27.15
C THR A 242 7.73 9.11 -25.87
N PRO A 243 6.57 9.75 -25.99
CA PRO A 243 5.64 9.88 -24.86
C PRO A 243 5.20 8.51 -24.32
N VAL A 244 5.00 8.46 -23.00
CA VAL A 244 4.55 7.24 -22.31
C VAL A 244 3.33 7.56 -21.45
N LEU A 245 2.25 6.80 -21.67
CA LEU A 245 1.07 6.82 -20.84
C LEU A 245 1.10 5.62 -19.88
N PHE A 246 1.21 5.89 -18.58
CA PHE A 246 1.07 4.87 -17.55
C PHE A 246 -0.41 4.70 -17.23
N SER A 247 -0.96 3.49 -17.37
CA SER A 247 -2.33 3.20 -16.91
C SER A 247 -2.49 3.49 -15.43
N ALA A 248 -3.69 3.75 -14.95
CA ALA A 248 -3.94 4.16 -13.56
C ALA A 248 -3.34 3.19 -12.52
N GLU A 249 -3.47 1.88 -12.71
CA GLU A 249 -2.87 0.87 -11.80
C GLU A 249 -1.33 0.99 -11.76
N VAL A 250 -0.70 1.25 -12.88
CA VAL A 250 0.76 1.37 -12.99
C VAL A 250 1.25 2.73 -12.51
N ALA A 251 0.47 3.79 -12.75
CA ALA A 251 0.74 5.15 -12.32
C ALA A 251 0.84 5.29 -10.80
N VAL A 252 0.06 4.52 -10.04
CA VAL A 252 0.20 4.39 -8.58
C VAL A 252 1.63 4.03 -8.18
N GLY A 253 2.28 3.13 -8.93
CA GLY A 253 3.68 2.74 -8.72
C GLY A 253 4.65 3.91 -8.89
N LEU A 254 4.42 4.77 -9.89
CA LEU A 254 5.24 5.97 -10.12
C LEU A 254 5.14 6.95 -8.94
N ILE A 255 3.92 7.21 -8.44
CA ILE A 255 3.71 8.07 -7.26
C ILE A 255 4.28 7.42 -5.99
N ARG A 256 4.27 6.09 -5.88
CA ARG A 256 4.86 5.37 -4.73
C ARG A 256 6.36 5.59 -4.58
N HIS A 257 7.09 5.86 -5.66
CA HIS A 257 8.51 6.25 -5.57
C HIS A 257 8.70 7.59 -4.88
N LEU A 258 7.74 8.53 -5.02
CA LEU A 258 7.74 9.77 -4.24
C LEU A 258 7.66 9.49 -2.74
N VAL A 259 6.77 8.57 -2.30
CA VAL A 259 6.65 8.18 -0.88
C VAL A 259 7.99 7.75 -0.32
N GLY A 260 8.71 6.86 -1.04
CA GLY A 260 10.05 6.42 -0.65
C GLY A 260 11.06 7.56 -0.56
N ALA A 261 11.05 8.44 -1.57
CA ALA A 261 12.00 9.54 -1.68
C ALA A 261 11.82 10.62 -0.60
N ILE A 262 10.60 10.89 -0.15
CA ILE A 262 10.32 11.88 0.90
C ILE A 262 10.14 11.26 2.29
N SER A 263 10.38 9.95 2.45
CA SER A 263 10.32 9.30 3.76
C SER A 263 11.43 9.82 4.68
N GLY A 264 11.11 10.05 5.94
CA GLY A 264 12.06 10.57 6.94
C GLY A 264 13.33 9.75 7.02
N GLY A 265 13.23 8.42 6.91
CA GLY A 265 14.35 7.49 6.88
C GLY A 265 15.30 7.75 5.70
N ALA A 266 14.79 7.98 4.50
CA ALA A 266 15.61 8.29 3.33
C ALA A 266 16.26 9.67 3.44
N ILE A 267 15.54 10.65 3.98
CA ILE A 267 16.03 12.03 4.10
C ILE A 267 17.16 12.14 5.11
N TYR A 268 17.00 11.67 6.37
CA TYR A 268 18.07 11.83 7.36
C TYR A 268 19.32 10.98 7.04
N ARG A 269 19.17 9.84 6.35
CA ARG A 269 20.31 9.05 5.85
C ARG A 269 20.92 9.59 4.57
N LYS A 270 20.37 10.67 4.02
CA LYS A 270 20.82 11.29 2.75
C LYS A 270 20.76 10.31 1.56
N SER A 271 19.78 9.40 1.56
CA SER A 271 19.57 8.37 0.55
C SER A 271 18.34 8.65 -0.32
N SER A 272 18.16 9.90 -0.70
CA SER A 272 17.03 10.35 -1.53
C SER A 272 17.48 11.34 -2.60
N PHE A 273 16.88 11.25 -3.78
CA PHE A 273 17.04 12.25 -4.83
C PHE A 273 16.25 13.55 -4.56
N LEU A 274 15.41 13.59 -3.51
CA LEU A 274 14.63 14.78 -3.10
C LEU A 274 15.13 15.40 -1.79
N LEU A 275 16.44 15.32 -1.52
CA LEU A 275 17.05 16.06 -0.41
C LEU A 275 16.82 17.57 -0.60
N ASP A 276 16.52 18.28 0.51
CA ASP A 276 16.32 19.74 0.54
C ASP A 276 15.28 20.23 -0.47
N SER A 277 14.23 19.41 -0.74
CA SER A 277 13.22 19.69 -1.75
C SER A 277 11.91 20.29 -1.20
N VAL A 278 11.72 20.36 0.11
CA VAL A 278 10.59 21.06 0.71
C VAL A 278 10.63 22.54 0.29
N GLY A 279 9.50 23.09 -0.16
CA GLY A 279 9.38 24.42 -0.72
C GLY A 279 9.86 24.56 -2.17
N LYS A 280 10.26 23.46 -2.84
CA LYS A 280 10.69 23.50 -4.25
C LYS A 280 9.67 22.82 -5.15
N ALA A 281 9.56 23.31 -6.38
CA ALA A 281 8.75 22.71 -7.41
C ALA A 281 9.39 21.38 -7.89
N ILE A 282 8.67 20.28 -7.70
CA ILE A 282 9.05 18.94 -8.14
C ILE A 282 8.10 18.35 -9.17
N PHE A 283 6.92 18.96 -9.34
CA PHE A 283 5.89 18.63 -10.32
C PHE A 283 5.47 19.88 -11.09
N PRO A 284 4.66 19.74 -12.17
CA PRO A 284 4.01 20.88 -12.82
C PRO A 284 3.13 21.68 -11.82
N ASN A 285 3.00 22.96 -12.05
CA ASN A 285 2.31 23.90 -11.15
C ASN A 285 0.79 23.66 -10.98
N TRP A 286 0.18 22.83 -11.78
CA TRP A 286 -1.23 22.44 -11.66
C TRP A 286 -1.43 21.19 -10.80
N LEU A 287 -0.37 20.41 -10.51
CA LEU A 287 -0.47 19.14 -9.81
C LEU A 287 -0.48 19.34 -8.30
N THR A 288 -1.48 18.74 -7.66
CA THR A 288 -1.60 18.68 -6.20
C THR A 288 -1.75 17.24 -5.75
N ILE A 289 -1.07 16.86 -4.67
CA ILE A 289 -1.25 15.59 -3.97
C ILE A 289 -1.75 15.92 -2.56
N TYR A 290 -2.99 15.55 -2.31
CA TYR A 290 -3.66 15.76 -1.03
C TYR A 290 -3.73 14.45 -0.24
N GLU A 291 -3.51 14.51 1.07
CA GLU A 291 -3.64 13.39 1.98
C GLU A 291 -4.82 13.58 2.91
N ASP A 292 -5.66 12.54 3.04
CA ASP A 292 -6.75 12.49 4.01
C ASP A 292 -6.74 11.16 4.79
N PRO A 293 -6.28 11.14 6.05
CA PRO A 293 -6.30 9.95 6.89
C PRO A 293 -7.70 9.57 7.41
N PHE A 294 -8.72 10.40 7.19
CA PHE A 294 -10.04 10.28 7.83
C PHE A 294 -11.18 9.89 6.89
N ILE A 295 -10.85 9.33 5.75
CA ILE A 295 -11.88 8.80 4.84
C ILE A 295 -12.53 7.57 5.50
N LEU A 296 -13.84 7.61 5.68
CA LEU A 296 -14.60 6.46 6.20
C LEU A 296 -14.40 5.26 5.27
N LYS A 297 -14.13 4.09 5.84
CA LYS A 297 -13.81 2.85 5.11
C LYS A 297 -12.57 2.94 4.19
N GLY A 298 -11.83 4.02 4.22
CA GLY A 298 -10.68 4.24 3.33
C GLY A 298 -9.58 3.20 3.53
N VAL A 299 -8.99 2.73 2.42
CA VAL A 299 -7.95 1.69 2.43
C VAL A 299 -6.73 2.11 3.24
N GLY A 300 -6.29 3.37 3.10
CA GLY A 300 -5.16 3.96 3.82
C GLY A 300 -5.57 4.78 5.06
N SER A 301 -6.84 4.73 5.49
CA SER A 301 -7.29 5.49 6.65
C SER A 301 -6.72 4.92 7.94
N SER A 302 -6.25 5.81 8.81
CA SER A 302 -5.71 5.48 10.12
C SER A 302 -6.00 6.58 11.12
N PRO A 303 -6.58 6.26 12.30
CA PRO A 303 -6.92 7.24 13.32
C PRO A 303 -5.68 7.85 14.00
N PHE A 304 -4.55 7.17 13.95
CA PHE A 304 -3.22 7.60 14.42
C PHE A 304 -2.14 6.77 13.73
N ASP A 305 -0.90 7.24 13.74
CA ASP A 305 0.23 6.50 13.16
C ASP A 305 0.77 5.40 14.10
N SER A 306 1.76 4.63 13.66
CA SER A 306 2.30 3.50 14.44
C SER A 306 2.98 3.90 15.76
N GLU A 307 3.25 5.18 15.97
CA GLU A 307 3.83 5.74 17.21
C GLU A 307 2.78 6.48 18.05
N GLY A 308 1.48 6.33 17.71
CA GLY A 308 0.39 7.00 18.42
C GLY A 308 0.24 8.48 18.11
N THR A 309 0.96 9.00 17.12
CA THR A 309 0.91 10.41 16.72
C THR A 309 -0.36 10.69 15.91
N LYS A 310 -0.96 11.86 16.13
CA LYS A 310 -2.12 12.33 15.36
C LYS A 310 -1.81 12.38 13.87
N THR A 311 -2.67 11.80 13.08
CA THR A 311 -2.71 11.99 11.63
C THR A 311 -3.44 13.28 11.30
N VAL A 312 -3.12 13.91 10.17
CA VAL A 312 -3.67 15.23 9.81
C VAL A 312 -3.88 15.29 8.30
N LYS A 313 -5.03 15.87 7.88
CA LYS A 313 -5.25 16.24 6.48
C LYS A 313 -4.25 17.31 6.04
N ARG A 314 -3.62 17.11 4.88
CA ARG A 314 -2.64 18.07 4.35
C ARG A 314 -2.41 17.93 2.87
N ASN A 315 -1.84 18.97 2.25
CA ASN A 315 -1.21 18.84 0.95
C ASN A 315 0.22 18.28 1.14
N ILE A 316 0.54 17.21 0.45
CA ILE A 316 1.92 16.68 0.32
C ILE A 316 2.65 17.47 -0.75
N VAL A 317 1.96 17.69 -1.86
CA VAL A 317 2.37 18.57 -2.95
C VAL A 317 1.24 19.54 -3.22
N GLU A 318 1.54 20.81 -3.30
CA GLU A 318 0.59 21.88 -3.62
C GLU A 318 1.10 22.71 -4.79
N GLN A 319 0.32 22.76 -5.87
CA GLN A 319 0.72 23.49 -7.08
C GLN A 319 2.15 23.14 -7.55
N GLY A 320 2.46 21.86 -7.56
CA GLY A 320 3.77 21.32 -7.95
C GLY A 320 4.86 21.40 -6.89
N VAL A 321 4.65 22.13 -5.79
CA VAL A 321 5.64 22.38 -4.73
C VAL A 321 5.52 21.36 -3.62
N LEU A 322 6.61 20.69 -3.25
CA LEU A 322 6.66 19.77 -2.12
C LEU A 322 6.49 20.54 -0.80
N GLN A 323 5.49 20.17 0.00
CA GLN A 323 5.14 20.88 1.23
C GLN A 323 5.80 20.28 2.47
N THR A 324 6.06 18.96 2.48
CA THR A 324 6.53 18.28 3.68
C THR A 324 7.26 16.98 3.36
N TYR A 325 8.07 16.50 4.30
CA TYR A 325 8.54 15.12 4.36
C TYR A 325 7.59 14.27 5.21
N LEU A 326 7.68 12.95 5.06
CA LEU A 326 6.89 11.97 5.79
C LEU A 326 7.69 11.50 7.02
N LEU A 327 7.40 12.06 8.19
CA LEU A 327 8.23 11.93 9.38
C LEU A 327 7.48 11.19 10.52
N GLY A 328 8.10 10.14 11.06
CA GLY A 328 7.84 9.67 12.43
C GLY A 328 8.71 10.44 13.43
N ASN A 329 8.55 10.17 14.72
CA ASN A 329 9.23 10.93 15.79
C ASN A 329 10.76 10.88 15.70
N TYR A 330 11.32 9.68 15.46
CA TYR A 330 12.78 9.52 15.36
C TYR A 330 13.36 10.31 14.18
N SER A 331 12.78 10.17 13.00
CA SER A 331 13.26 10.87 11.80
C SER A 331 13.10 12.39 11.90
N ALA A 332 12.01 12.83 12.53
CA ALA A 332 11.79 14.25 12.80
C ALA A 332 12.90 14.85 13.69
N ARG A 333 13.24 14.17 14.79
CA ARG A 333 14.34 14.61 15.69
C ARG A 333 15.69 14.63 14.96
N LYS A 334 16.00 13.58 14.16
CA LYS A 334 17.23 13.54 13.35
C LYS A 334 17.36 14.74 12.40
N LEU A 335 16.25 15.29 11.97
CA LEU A 335 16.19 16.43 11.05
C LEU A 335 15.96 17.77 11.75
N GLY A 336 15.77 17.80 13.07
CA GLY A 336 15.39 19.01 13.79
C GLY A 336 14.00 19.54 13.44
N LEU A 337 13.10 18.62 13.02
CA LEU A 337 11.72 18.90 12.61
C LEU A 337 10.72 18.25 13.59
N THR A 338 9.44 18.44 13.30
CA THR A 338 8.32 17.87 14.05
C THR A 338 7.76 16.66 13.30
N SER A 339 7.31 15.62 14.03
CA SER A 339 6.63 14.47 13.42
C SER A 339 5.42 14.91 12.60
N THR A 340 5.22 14.26 11.48
CA THR A 340 4.10 14.53 10.58
C THR A 340 3.00 13.45 10.65
N GLY A 341 3.10 12.51 11.61
CA GLY A 341 2.14 11.42 11.78
C GLY A 341 2.28 10.34 10.69
N HIS A 342 3.50 10.06 10.26
CA HIS A 342 3.78 9.08 9.21
C HIS A 342 4.66 7.92 9.67
N ALA A 343 4.74 7.65 10.97
CA ALA A 343 5.30 6.39 11.42
C ALA A 343 4.41 5.24 10.92
N GLY A 344 4.98 4.33 10.14
CA GLY A 344 4.25 3.22 9.52
C GLY A 344 3.79 3.46 8.07
N GLY A 345 3.84 4.68 7.54
CA GLY A 345 3.55 4.95 6.12
C GLY A 345 2.63 6.14 5.84
N ILE A 346 2.10 6.14 4.63
CA ILE A 346 1.14 7.15 4.15
C ILE A 346 -0.29 6.75 4.50
N HIS A 347 -1.18 7.74 4.41
CA HIS A 347 -2.63 7.55 4.49
C HIS A 347 -3.26 7.56 3.08
N ASN A 348 -4.51 8.02 2.92
CA ASN A 348 -5.10 8.09 1.59
C ASN A 348 -4.56 9.31 0.85
N TRP A 349 -3.84 9.09 -0.23
CA TRP A 349 -3.37 10.13 -1.14
C TRP A 349 -4.28 10.25 -2.35
N PHE A 350 -4.64 11.48 -2.68
CA PHE A 350 -5.41 11.83 -3.86
C PHE A 350 -4.52 12.68 -4.78
N VAL A 351 -4.19 12.13 -5.93
CA VAL A 351 -3.45 12.86 -6.97
C VAL A 351 -4.48 13.52 -7.88
N SER A 352 -4.52 14.85 -7.86
CA SER A 352 -5.51 15.60 -8.61
C SER A 352 -5.30 15.43 -10.13
N PRO A 353 -6.36 15.12 -10.89
CA PRO A 353 -6.29 15.20 -12.35
C PRO A 353 -6.02 16.65 -12.78
N SER A 354 -5.39 16.82 -13.92
CA SER A 354 -5.08 18.15 -14.47
C SER A 354 -6.34 18.94 -14.82
N GLN A 355 -7.37 18.25 -15.27
CA GLN A 355 -8.71 18.76 -15.57
C GLN A 355 -9.77 17.76 -15.12
N ALA A 356 -10.92 18.24 -14.70
CA ALA A 356 -11.97 17.40 -14.09
C ALA A 356 -12.53 16.27 -14.99
N ASN A 357 -12.37 16.34 -16.31
CA ASN A 357 -13.05 15.47 -17.26
C ASN A 357 -12.14 14.81 -18.31
N VAL A 358 -10.87 14.57 -18.03
CA VAL A 358 -9.97 13.88 -18.95
C VAL A 358 -10.12 12.38 -18.77
N SER A 359 -10.97 11.75 -19.58
CA SER A 359 -11.18 10.30 -19.59
C SER A 359 -9.97 9.55 -20.14
N PHE A 360 -9.92 8.23 -19.94
CA PHE A 360 -8.86 7.39 -20.50
C PHE A 360 -8.78 7.48 -22.02
N ASP A 361 -9.92 7.55 -22.72
CA ASP A 361 -9.96 7.73 -24.18
C ASP A 361 -9.37 9.07 -24.62
N GLU A 362 -9.56 10.13 -23.82
CA GLU A 362 -8.94 11.42 -24.06
C GLU A 362 -7.45 11.39 -23.76
N MET A 363 -7.01 10.63 -22.76
CA MET A 363 -5.59 10.39 -22.49
C MET A 363 -4.92 9.69 -23.68
N LEU A 364 -5.55 8.69 -24.29
CA LEU A 364 -5.05 8.05 -25.53
C LEU A 364 -4.95 9.05 -26.68
N LYS A 365 -5.93 9.92 -26.87
CA LYS A 365 -5.88 10.98 -27.90
C LYS A 365 -4.75 11.98 -27.64
N LYS A 366 -4.52 12.36 -26.38
CA LYS A 366 -3.40 13.25 -25.98
C LYS A 366 -2.04 12.58 -26.16
N LEU A 367 -1.92 11.29 -25.84
CA LEU A 367 -0.75 10.49 -26.15
C LEU A 367 -0.48 10.50 -27.66
N ASN A 368 -1.51 10.45 -28.49
CA ASN A 368 -1.49 10.44 -29.94
C ASN A 368 -0.61 9.33 -30.53
N LYS A 369 0.70 9.36 -30.29
CA LYS A 369 1.68 8.34 -30.67
C LYS A 369 2.66 8.09 -29.54
N GLY A 370 2.79 6.81 -29.11
CA GLY A 370 3.66 6.43 -28.02
C GLY A 370 3.30 5.09 -27.41
N VAL A 371 3.73 4.86 -26.19
CA VAL A 371 3.51 3.60 -25.47
C VAL A 371 2.51 3.80 -24.33
N LEU A 372 1.44 3.02 -24.32
CA LEU A 372 0.61 2.79 -23.16
C LEU A 372 1.22 1.64 -22.36
N VAL A 373 1.69 1.91 -21.13
CA VAL A 373 2.26 0.92 -20.20
C VAL A 373 1.18 0.41 -19.26
N THR A 374 0.92 -0.89 -19.28
CA THR A 374 -0.07 -1.57 -18.43
C THR A 374 0.56 -2.54 -17.44
N SER A 375 1.85 -2.84 -17.60
CA SER A 375 2.60 -3.70 -16.67
C SER A 375 4.06 -3.26 -16.58
N LEU A 376 4.63 -3.37 -15.38
CA LEU A 376 6.04 -3.08 -15.10
C LEU A 376 6.70 -4.27 -14.42
N MET A 377 7.94 -4.55 -14.81
CA MET A 377 8.76 -5.65 -14.29
C MET A 377 10.09 -5.11 -13.74
N GLY A 378 10.65 -5.85 -12.77
CA GLY A 378 11.94 -5.50 -12.17
C GLY A 378 11.87 -4.36 -11.16
N GLN A 379 13.02 -4.09 -10.52
CA GLN A 379 13.18 -3.11 -9.43
C GLN A 379 14.23 -2.03 -9.75
N GLY A 380 14.46 -1.74 -11.03
CA GLY A 380 15.47 -0.84 -11.52
C GLY A 380 15.22 0.64 -11.23
N VAL A 381 15.09 1.00 -9.94
CA VAL A 381 14.93 2.38 -9.49
C VAL A 381 15.98 2.68 -8.42
N ASN A 382 16.80 3.69 -8.67
CA ASN A 382 17.78 4.17 -7.71
C ASN A 382 17.19 5.33 -6.91
N SER A 383 16.87 5.08 -5.64
CA SER A 383 16.27 6.09 -4.76
C SER A 383 17.21 7.28 -4.44
N VAL A 384 18.52 7.13 -4.61
CA VAL A 384 19.50 8.19 -4.31
C VAL A 384 19.64 9.17 -5.48
N THR A 385 19.70 8.65 -6.71
CA THR A 385 19.90 9.47 -7.91
C THR A 385 18.60 9.83 -8.62
N GLY A 386 17.55 9.02 -8.43
CA GLY A 386 16.28 9.12 -9.15
C GLY A 386 16.28 8.35 -10.47
N ASP A 387 17.34 7.64 -10.81
CA ASP A 387 17.38 6.87 -12.05
C ASP A 387 16.31 5.78 -12.04
N TYR A 388 15.60 5.70 -13.15
CA TYR A 388 14.46 4.80 -13.36
C TYR A 388 14.70 3.98 -14.62
N SER A 389 14.70 2.66 -14.48
CA SER A 389 14.83 1.73 -15.61
C SER A 389 14.07 0.46 -15.28
N ARG A 390 12.96 0.21 -15.97
CA ARG A 390 12.09 -0.95 -15.71
C ARG A 390 11.67 -1.64 -16.98
N GLY A 391 11.61 -2.97 -16.93
CA GLY A 391 10.92 -3.74 -17.96
C GLY A 391 9.45 -3.34 -18.00
N ALA A 392 8.88 -3.28 -19.19
CA ALA A 392 7.50 -2.87 -19.40
C ALA A 392 6.82 -3.71 -20.48
N ALA A 393 5.48 -3.84 -20.30
CA ALA A 393 4.57 -4.34 -21.31
C ALA A 393 3.33 -3.44 -21.39
N GLY A 394 2.68 -3.46 -22.53
CA GLY A 394 1.51 -2.64 -22.78
C GLY A 394 1.14 -2.59 -24.25
N PHE A 395 0.90 -1.41 -24.79
CA PHE A 395 0.41 -1.27 -26.14
C PHE A 395 1.09 -0.11 -26.89
N TRP A 396 1.34 -0.31 -28.17
CA TRP A 396 1.66 0.77 -29.07
C TRP A 396 0.39 1.53 -29.44
N VAL A 397 0.45 2.84 -29.32
CA VAL A 397 -0.65 3.76 -29.65
C VAL A 397 -0.22 4.62 -30.85
N GLU A 398 -1.11 4.78 -31.83
CA GLU A 398 -0.92 5.68 -32.95
C GLU A 398 -2.24 6.31 -33.36
N ASN A 399 -2.23 7.60 -33.63
CA ASN A 399 -3.43 8.42 -33.90
C ASN A 399 -4.46 8.32 -32.74
N GLY A 400 -3.99 8.24 -31.50
CA GLY A 400 -4.82 8.13 -30.31
C GLY A 400 -5.59 6.81 -30.16
N LYS A 401 -5.16 5.76 -30.87
CA LYS A 401 -5.78 4.42 -30.82
C LYS A 401 -4.75 3.34 -30.56
N ILE A 402 -5.11 2.38 -29.74
CA ILE A 402 -4.32 1.17 -29.50
C ILE A 402 -4.21 0.38 -30.81
N GLN A 403 -2.98 0.03 -31.20
CA GLN A 403 -2.69 -0.68 -32.45
C GLN A 403 -2.36 -2.15 -32.22
N TYR A 404 -1.42 -2.45 -31.34
CA TYR A 404 -0.98 -3.80 -31.02
C TYR A 404 -0.29 -3.84 -29.64
N PRO A 405 -0.28 -5.02 -29.00
CA PRO A 405 0.43 -5.17 -27.73
C PRO A 405 1.95 -5.17 -27.94
N VAL A 406 2.66 -4.69 -26.91
CA VAL A 406 4.12 -4.56 -26.85
C VAL A 406 4.64 -5.20 -25.56
N ASN A 407 5.69 -5.99 -25.66
CA ASN A 407 6.39 -6.54 -24.50
C ASN A 407 7.92 -6.52 -24.70
N GLU A 408 8.65 -7.03 -23.70
CA GLU A 408 10.12 -7.10 -23.72
C GLU A 408 10.81 -5.76 -24.05
N ILE A 409 10.24 -4.68 -23.57
CA ILE A 409 10.86 -3.35 -23.66
C ILE A 409 11.31 -2.89 -22.29
N THR A 410 12.27 -1.99 -22.26
CA THR A 410 12.67 -1.27 -21.06
C THR A 410 12.32 0.20 -21.24
N ILE A 411 11.63 0.76 -20.24
CA ILE A 411 11.40 2.20 -20.16
C ILE A 411 12.37 2.82 -19.17
N ALA A 412 13.00 3.92 -19.55
CA ALA A 412 14.01 4.57 -18.75
C ALA A 412 13.88 6.09 -18.70
N GLY A 413 14.31 6.66 -17.58
CA GLY A 413 14.32 8.10 -17.32
C GLY A 413 14.95 8.42 -15.98
N ASN A 414 14.78 9.64 -15.50
CA ASN A 414 15.10 10.04 -14.15
C ASN A 414 13.85 10.60 -13.48
N LEU A 415 13.51 10.14 -12.28
CA LEU A 415 12.27 10.51 -11.59
C LEU A 415 12.12 12.03 -11.40
N LYS A 416 13.20 12.78 -11.22
CA LYS A 416 13.14 14.26 -11.12
C LYS A 416 12.59 14.88 -12.40
N ASP A 417 13.03 14.38 -13.54
CA ASP A 417 12.61 14.87 -14.85
C ASP A 417 11.24 14.29 -15.22
N MET A 418 11.01 13.01 -14.93
CA MET A 418 9.71 12.37 -15.18
C MET A 418 8.58 13.08 -14.45
N TYR A 419 8.77 13.45 -13.17
CA TYR A 419 7.76 14.19 -12.41
C TYR A 419 7.48 15.58 -12.99
N LYS A 420 8.51 16.31 -13.42
CA LYS A 420 8.36 17.64 -14.03
C LYS A 420 7.71 17.59 -15.41
N ASN A 421 7.92 16.49 -16.13
CA ASN A 421 7.43 16.28 -17.49
C ASN A 421 6.08 15.55 -17.55
N ILE A 422 5.35 15.46 -16.42
CA ILE A 422 3.96 15.01 -16.43
C ILE A 422 3.12 16.06 -17.16
N VAL A 423 2.52 15.64 -18.26
CA VAL A 423 1.71 16.50 -19.14
C VAL A 423 0.25 16.49 -18.72
N GLU A 424 -0.23 15.30 -18.29
CA GLU A 424 -1.65 15.10 -18.01
C GLU A 424 -1.85 13.98 -17.01
N ILE A 425 -2.91 14.06 -16.20
CA ILE A 425 -3.42 12.98 -15.34
C ILE A 425 -4.91 12.80 -15.64
N GLY A 426 -5.31 11.54 -15.91
CA GLY A 426 -6.68 11.19 -16.22
C GLY A 426 -7.60 11.15 -14.99
N ASN A 427 -8.90 11.07 -15.26
CA ASN A 427 -9.94 10.89 -14.23
C ASN A 427 -10.36 9.41 -14.06
N ASP A 428 -9.68 8.48 -14.71
CA ASP A 428 -9.81 7.03 -14.60
C ASP A 428 -9.09 6.51 -13.32
N ILE A 429 -9.50 6.99 -12.16
CA ILE A 429 -8.77 6.85 -10.91
C ILE A 429 -8.75 5.41 -10.39
N GLU A 430 -7.56 4.88 -10.10
CA GLU A 430 -7.39 3.65 -9.34
C GLU A 430 -7.74 3.92 -7.86
N THR A 431 -8.77 3.24 -7.33
CA THR A 431 -9.32 3.47 -5.99
C THR A 431 -9.05 2.35 -4.99
N ARG A 432 -8.50 1.21 -5.45
CA ARG A 432 -8.28 0.01 -4.62
C ARG A 432 -7.04 0.10 -3.72
N THR A 433 -6.31 1.21 -3.76
CA THR A 433 -5.07 1.42 -3.01
C THR A 433 -5.10 2.71 -2.18
N SER A 434 -4.13 2.89 -1.29
CA SER A 434 -3.97 4.14 -0.52
C SER A 434 -3.52 5.33 -1.37
N ILE A 435 -3.06 5.12 -2.59
CA ILE A 435 -2.74 6.19 -3.55
C ILE A 435 -3.78 6.12 -4.65
N GLN A 436 -4.65 7.11 -4.71
CA GLN A 436 -5.69 7.24 -5.72
C GLN A 436 -5.21 8.17 -6.83
N CYS A 437 -4.93 7.60 -7.98
CA CYS A 437 -4.34 8.30 -9.13
C CYS A 437 -4.96 7.78 -10.42
N GLY A 438 -5.23 8.66 -11.37
CA GLY A 438 -5.57 8.31 -12.74
C GLY A 438 -4.34 7.93 -13.56
N SER A 439 -4.55 7.58 -14.81
CA SER A 439 -3.45 7.37 -15.77
C SER A 439 -2.59 8.63 -15.88
N ILE A 440 -1.25 8.45 -16.02
CA ILE A 440 -0.28 9.54 -16.10
C ILE A 440 0.41 9.55 -17.46
N LEU A 441 0.34 10.67 -18.15
CA LEU A 441 1.07 10.91 -19.40
C LEU A 441 2.36 11.69 -19.11
N ILE A 442 3.48 11.12 -19.53
CA ILE A 442 4.81 11.76 -19.52
C ILE A 442 5.21 12.04 -20.97
N ASP A 443 5.65 13.27 -21.24
CA ASP A 443 5.91 13.77 -22.59
C ASP A 443 7.00 12.97 -23.34
N ASN A 444 8.06 12.58 -22.63
CA ASN A 444 9.19 11.92 -23.27
C ASN A 444 9.92 10.97 -22.30
N MET A 445 10.11 9.74 -22.74
CA MET A 445 10.92 8.73 -22.05
C MET A 445 11.74 7.92 -23.06
N SER A 446 12.83 7.36 -22.60
CA SER A 446 13.64 6.44 -23.42
C SER A 446 13.01 5.05 -23.36
N ILE A 447 12.77 4.49 -24.53
CA ILE A 447 12.36 3.10 -24.70
C ILE A 447 13.53 2.34 -25.31
N ALA A 448 13.98 1.29 -24.63
CA ALA A 448 14.92 0.32 -25.18
C ALA A 448 14.13 -0.92 -25.62
N GLY A 449 14.20 -1.22 -26.90
CA GLY A 449 13.60 -2.39 -27.52
C GLY A 449 14.63 -3.09 -28.40
N LYS A 450 14.27 -3.46 -29.61
CA LYS A 450 15.20 -4.02 -30.61
C LYS A 450 16.17 -2.97 -31.12
#